data_34fe2b08110994677d24b5eb95f0364c
#
_entry.id   34fe2b08110994677d24b5eb95f0364c
#
_cell.length_a   1.000
_cell.length_b   1.000
_cell.length_c   1.000
_cell.angle_alpha   90.00
_cell.angle_beta   90.00
_cell.angle_gamma   90.00
#
_symmetry.space_group_name_H-M   'P 1'
#
loop_
_entity.id
_entity.type
_entity.pdbx_description
1 polymer ?
#
loop_
_entity_poly.entity_id
_entity_poly.type
_entity_poly.pdbx_seq_one_letter_code
_entity_poly.pdbx_strand_id
1 'polypeptide(L)'
;MQREYMEFDVVIVGAGPAGLSAACRLKQKAAEAGSEISVCVVEKGSEVGAHILSGAVFEPRALSELFPDWKALGAPLHTEVKRDDIHVLRDERRSVKVPGLFVPKTLHNHGNYIVSLGNLCRWLAQQAENLGVEIYPGFTAQQALFDDDGVVRGIVTGDLGVDREGQPKDGLYTPGMELRGKYTLFAEGCRGHIGKQLIERFNLDSDADAQHYGIGLKEIWEIDPARHEPGLVVHTAGWPLDVASAENTGGSFLYHLENNQVVVGLIVDLSYSNPYLSPFDEFQRLKHHPVFSQYLEGGKRISYGARAICKGGLNSLPKMVFNGGALIGCDLGTLNFAKIKGSHTAMKSGMLAADAVAEALLAGSEGGDALNRYVDAFKASWLYDELYASRNFGPAMHKFGPIFGAAFNYVDQNGFGGKLPFTLHDTKPDHACLKLAAEAKKIDYPKPDGKLSFDKLSSVFLSSTNHEE
;
A
#
# COMPACT_ATOMS: atom_id res chain seq x y z
N MET A 1 3.49 27.03 -25.06
CA MET A 1 2.89 27.97 -24.10
C MET A 1 3.67 27.85 -22.82
N GLN A 2 3.93 28.97 -22.14
CA GLN A 2 4.53 28.94 -20.80
C GLN A 2 3.43 28.47 -19.83
N ARG A 3 3.72 27.45 -19.02
CA ARG A 3 2.77 26.95 -18.02
C ARG A 3 2.70 27.94 -16.85
N GLU A 4 1.54 28.06 -16.23
CA GLU A 4 1.40 28.74 -14.95
C GLU A 4 2.11 27.93 -13.87
N TYR A 5 2.56 28.61 -12.81
CA TYR A 5 3.23 27.92 -11.71
C TYR A 5 2.82 28.47 -10.34
N MET A 6 2.92 27.62 -9.34
CA MET A 6 2.83 27.95 -7.92
C MET A 6 4.10 27.48 -7.22
N GLU A 7 4.51 28.20 -6.19
CA GLU A 7 5.73 27.90 -5.42
C GLU A 7 5.39 27.53 -3.98
N PHE A 8 6.01 26.46 -3.51
CA PHE A 8 5.91 25.96 -2.14
C PHE A 8 7.30 25.59 -1.63
N ASP A 9 7.47 25.52 -0.31
CA ASP A 9 8.67 24.91 0.25
C ASP A 9 8.69 23.39 -0.02
N VAL A 10 7.52 22.73 0.11
CA VAL A 10 7.40 21.27 -0.09
C VAL A 10 6.21 20.91 -0.95
N VAL A 11 6.46 20.13 -1.99
CA VAL A 11 5.42 19.49 -2.81
C VAL A 11 5.37 18.00 -2.46
N ILE A 12 4.17 17.49 -2.17
CA ILE A 12 3.93 16.07 -1.86
C ILE A 12 3.01 15.46 -2.90
N VAL A 13 3.42 14.35 -3.50
CA VAL A 13 2.66 13.65 -4.55
C VAL A 13 1.96 12.44 -3.94
N GLY A 14 0.64 12.53 -3.77
CA GLY A 14 -0.23 11.49 -3.23
C GLY A 14 -0.71 11.75 -1.81
N ALA A 15 -2.04 11.84 -1.63
CA ALA A 15 -2.74 12.01 -0.36
C ALA A 15 -3.09 10.66 0.30
N GLY A 16 -2.17 9.70 0.26
CA GLY A 16 -2.23 8.47 1.03
C GLY A 16 -1.65 8.62 2.44
N PRO A 17 -1.58 7.52 3.22
CA PRO A 17 -1.07 7.57 4.60
C PRO A 17 0.32 8.19 4.72
N ALA A 18 1.24 7.92 3.77
CA ALA A 18 2.59 8.46 3.80
C ALA A 18 2.62 9.97 3.56
N GLY A 19 1.98 10.43 2.47
CA GLY A 19 1.99 11.85 2.10
C GLY A 19 1.29 12.73 3.12
N LEU A 20 0.11 12.31 3.60
CA LEU A 20 -0.62 13.07 4.61
C LEU A 20 0.12 13.11 5.96
N SER A 21 0.77 12.01 6.36
CA SER A 21 1.59 12.01 7.56
C SER A 21 2.82 12.90 7.44
N ALA A 22 3.45 12.94 6.26
CA ALA A 22 4.54 13.86 5.98
C ALA A 22 4.07 15.32 6.05
N ALA A 23 2.93 15.65 5.43
CA ALA A 23 2.35 16.98 5.44
C ALA A 23 2.04 17.48 6.85
N CYS A 24 1.34 16.67 7.65
CA CYS A 24 1.05 17.00 9.05
C CYS A 24 2.34 17.21 9.86
N ARG A 25 3.32 16.30 9.69
CA ARG A 25 4.58 16.37 10.44
C ARG A 25 5.42 17.61 10.10
N LEU A 26 5.47 18.00 8.83
CA LEU A 26 6.14 19.25 8.39
C LEU A 26 5.53 20.46 9.09
N LYS A 27 4.21 20.59 9.09
CA LYS A 27 3.52 21.72 9.75
C LYS A 27 3.70 21.71 11.27
N GLN A 28 3.70 20.51 11.90
CA GLN A 28 4.02 20.39 13.33
C GLN A 28 5.44 20.87 13.62
N LYS A 29 6.44 20.48 12.81
CA LYS A 29 7.83 20.89 12.97
C LYS A 29 8.01 22.40 12.75
N ALA A 30 7.34 22.98 11.78
CA ALA A 30 7.34 24.41 11.55
C ALA A 30 6.79 25.16 12.77
N ALA A 31 5.66 24.73 13.31
CA ALA A 31 5.03 25.32 14.49
C ALA A 31 5.92 25.18 15.75
N GLU A 32 6.55 24.01 15.98
CA GLU A 32 7.50 23.80 17.07
C GLU A 32 8.68 24.78 17.02
N ALA A 33 9.12 25.13 15.81
CA ALA A 33 10.23 26.08 15.57
C ALA A 33 9.79 27.56 15.51
N GLY A 34 8.49 27.85 15.61
CA GLY A 34 7.96 29.21 15.43
C GLY A 34 8.17 29.75 14.02
N SER A 35 8.24 28.89 13.01
CA SER A 35 8.49 29.21 11.61
C SER A 35 7.33 28.75 10.73
N GLU A 36 7.36 29.17 9.47
CA GLU A 36 6.38 28.71 8.47
C GLU A 36 7.07 27.87 7.41
N ILE A 37 6.43 26.79 7.01
CA ILE A 37 6.77 25.96 5.85
C ILE A 37 5.49 25.80 5.02
N SER A 38 5.52 26.25 3.77
CA SER A 38 4.41 26.08 2.84
C SER A 38 4.44 24.67 2.26
N VAL A 39 3.30 23.97 2.36
CA VAL A 39 3.19 22.57 1.95
C VAL A 39 1.96 22.40 1.09
N CYS A 40 2.13 21.82 -0.11
CA CYS A 40 1.00 21.35 -0.90
C CYS A 40 1.04 19.83 -1.11
N VAL A 41 -0.15 19.23 -1.19
CA VAL A 41 -0.35 17.81 -1.51
C VAL A 41 -1.22 17.70 -2.73
N VAL A 42 -0.76 16.99 -3.77
CA VAL A 42 -1.58 16.68 -4.94
C VAL A 42 -2.11 15.26 -4.85
N GLU A 43 -3.37 15.08 -5.23
CA GLU A 43 -4.06 13.79 -5.25
C GLU A 43 -4.81 13.61 -6.57
N LYS A 44 -4.57 12.51 -7.27
CA LYS A 44 -5.24 12.22 -8.56
C LYS A 44 -6.72 11.88 -8.41
N GLY A 45 -7.14 11.35 -7.27
CA GLY A 45 -8.54 11.08 -6.98
C GLY A 45 -9.35 12.37 -6.86
N SER A 46 -10.62 12.31 -7.24
CA SER A 46 -11.55 13.44 -7.12
C SER A 46 -11.71 13.96 -5.69
N GLU A 47 -11.42 13.13 -4.71
CA GLU A 47 -11.30 13.45 -3.29
C GLU A 47 -10.25 12.55 -2.63
N VAL A 48 -9.75 12.95 -1.47
CA VAL A 48 -8.83 12.12 -0.69
C VAL A 48 -9.52 10.82 -0.30
N GLY A 49 -8.85 9.69 -0.54
CA GLY A 49 -9.37 8.36 -0.23
C GLY A 49 -10.28 7.74 -1.30
N ALA A 50 -10.66 8.46 -2.37
CA ALA A 50 -11.51 7.92 -3.44
C ALA A 50 -10.96 6.64 -4.07
N HIS A 51 -9.63 6.56 -4.25
CA HIS A 51 -8.97 5.40 -4.83
C HIS A 51 -8.50 4.37 -3.78
N ILE A 52 -8.93 4.50 -2.52
CA ILE A 52 -8.55 3.58 -1.44
C ILE A 52 -9.77 2.73 -1.08
N LEU A 53 -9.89 1.54 -1.68
CA LEU A 53 -10.89 0.58 -1.23
C LEU A 53 -10.56 0.10 0.17
N SER A 54 -11.53 0.19 1.02
CA SER A 54 -11.43 0.08 2.44
C SER A 54 -11.31 -1.34 2.97
N GLY A 55 -11.00 -1.44 4.26
CA GLY A 55 -10.83 -2.66 5.01
C GLY A 55 -9.35 -3.05 5.12
N ALA A 56 -8.74 -2.64 6.21
CA ALA A 56 -7.38 -3.00 6.57
C ALA A 56 -7.29 -3.25 8.07
N VAL A 57 -6.40 -4.15 8.48
CA VAL A 57 -5.94 -4.21 9.87
C VAL A 57 -4.84 -3.18 10.04
N PHE A 58 -5.07 -2.20 10.90
CA PHE A 58 -4.22 -1.04 11.11
C PHE A 58 -3.53 -1.11 12.47
N GLU A 59 -2.21 -0.96 12.47
CA GLU A 59 -1.39 -0.81 13.68
C GLU A 59 -1.28 0.69 14.01
N PRO A 60 -1.75 1.14 15.21
CA PRO A 60 -1.88 2.57 15.50
C PRO A 60 -0.56 3.25 15.90
N ARG A 61 0.57 2.54 15.93
CA ARG A 61 1.85 3.05 16.45
C ARG A 61 2.27 4.37 15.79
N ALA A 62 2.33 4.42 14.46
CA ALA A 62 2.73 5.62 13.74
C ALA A 62 1.71 6.77 13.91
N LEU A 63 0.42 6.45 13.95
CA LEU A 63 -0.63 7.43 14.22
C LEU A 63 -0.48 8.02 15.62
N SER A 64 -0.19 7.19 16.62
CA SER A 64 0.01 7.64 18.01
C SER A 64 1.27 8.50 18.18
N GLU A 65 2.29 8.30 17.34
CA GLU A 65 3.46 9.18 17.31
C GLU A 65 3.15 10.52 16.65
N LEU A 66 2.33 10.53 15.59
CA LEU A 66 1.95 11.75 14.86
C LEU A 66 0.92 12.58 15.62
N PHE A 67 -0.09 11.92 16.16
CA PHE A 67 -1.19 12.50 16.96
C PHE A 67 -1.40 11.67 18.23
N PRO A 68 -0.73 11.98 19.34
CA PRO A 68 -0.89 11.22 20.60
C PRO A 68 -2.33 11.19 21.11
N ASP A 69 -3.10 12.20 20.81
CA ASP A 69 -4.50 12.40 21.18
C ASP A 69 -5.51 12.03 20.07
N TRP A 70 -5.10 11.19 19.10
CA TRP A 70 -5.92 10.81 17.94
C TRP A 70 -7.34 10.33 18.30
N LYS A 71 -7.52 9.70 19.49
CA LYS A 71 -8.85 9.28 19.98
C LYS A 71 -9.74 10.49 20.30
N ALA A 72 -9.18 11.49 20.97
CA ALA A 72 -9.90 12.72 21.31
C ALA A 72 -10.18 13.56 20.06
N LEU A 73 -9.30 13.51 19.06
CA LEU A 73 -9.47 14.14 17.75
C LEU A 73 -10.45 13.40 16.82
N GLY A 74 -11.03 12.27 17.29
CA GLY A 74 -12.06 11.55 16.54
C GLY A 74 -11.53 10.76 15.34
N ALA A 75 -10.30 10.23 15.39
CA ALA A 75 -9.80 9.35 14.36
C ALA A 75 -10.72 8.11 14.19
N PRO A 76 -11.01 7.67 12.96
CA PRO A 76 -12.00 6.63 12.69
C PRO A 76 -11.47 5.21 12.94
N LEU A 77 -10.95 4.96 14.15
CA LEU A 77 -10.49 3.67 14.63
C LEU A 77 -11.47 3.13 15.69
N HIS A 78 -12.61 2.60 15.23
CA HIS A 78 -13.71 2.20 16.12
C HIS A 78 -13.75 0.70 16.43
N THR A 79 -13.23 -0.15 15.54
CA THR A 79 -13.30 -1.60 15.63
C THR A 79 -11.95 -2.19 16.02
N GLU A 80 -11.74 -2.43 17.31
CA GLU A 80 -10.54 -3.12 17.80
C GLU A 80 -10.59 -4.62 17.43
N VAL A 81 -9.44 -5.20 17.11
CA VAL A 81 -9.34 -6.65 16.85
C VAL A 81 -9.54 -7.42 18.14
N LYS A 82 -10.58 -8.25 18.17
CA LYS A 82 -10.96 -9.08 19.33
C LYS A 82 -10.60 -10.55 19.13
N ARG A 83 -10.63 -11.03 17.90
CA ARG A 83 -10.31 -12.42 17.54
C ARG A 83 -9.54 -12.45 16.22
N ASP A 84 -8.52 -13.29 16.18
CA ASP A 84 -7.61 -13.45 15.06
C ASP A 84 -7.49 -14.95 14.73
N ASP A 85 -8.08 -15.36 13.62
CA ASP A 85 -8.16 -16.74 13.16
C ASP A 85 -7.31 -16.94 11.91
N ILE A 86 -6.45 -17.95 11.91
CA ILE A 86 -5.66 -18.33 10.73
C ILE A 86 -6.06 -19.72 10.27
N HIS A 87 -6.38 -19.88 9.00
CA HIS A 87 -6.76 -21.13 8.39
C HIS A 87 -5.85 -21.48 7.20
N VAL A 88 -5.56 -22.79 7.05
CA VAL A 88 -5.00 -23.34 5.83
C VAL A 88 -6.14 -24.03 5.07
N LEU A 89 -6.47 -23.49 3.91
CA LEU A 89 -7.49 -24.06 3.02
C LEU A 89 -6.86 -25.17 2.19
N ARG A 90 -7.32 -26.41 2.38
CA ARG A 90 -6.73 -27.59 1.73
C ARG A 90 -7.31 -27.86 0.34
N ASP A 91 -8.57 -27.57 0.19
CA ASP A 91 -9.35 -27.68 -1.05
C ASP A 91 -10.59 -26.77 -0.98
N GLU A 92 -11.52 -26.90 -1.91
CA GLU A 92 -12.71 -26.06 -2.03
C GLU A 92 -13.68 -26.12 -0.81
N ARG A 93 -13.51 -27.07 0.10
CA ARG A 93 -14.44 -27.31 1.23
C ARG A 93 -13.74 -27.45 2.57
N ARG A 94 -12.51 -27.93 2.60
CA ARG A 94 -11.81 -28.30 3.83
C ARG A 94 -10.77 -27.29 4.21
N SER A 95 -10.77 -26.91 5.48
CA SER A 95 -9.75 -26.07 6.08
C SER A 95 -9.25 -26.65 7.39
N VAL A 96 -8.08 -26.22 7.80
CA VAL A 96 -7.51 -26.50 9.12
C VAL A 96 -7.21 -25.15 9.78
N LYS A 97 -7.81 -24.92 10.96
CA LYS A 97 -7.48 -23.75 11.78
C LYS A 97 -6.11 -23.99 12.43
N VAL A 98 -5.21 -23.03 12.26
CA VAL A 98 -3.87 -23.08 12.85
C VAL A 98 -3.97 -22.67 14.33
N PRO A 99 -3.56 -23.54 15.28
CA PRO A 99 -3.53 -23.13 16.68
C PRO A 99 -2.58 -21.94 16.89
N GLY A 100 -2.98 -20.95 17.71
CA GLY A 100 -2.22 -19.71 17.90
C GLY A 100 -0.76 -19.91 18.31
N LEU A 101 -0.44 -21.02 18.98
CA LEU A 101 0.95 -21.39 19.34
C LEU A 101 1.86 -21.55 18.09
N PHE A 102 1.31 -21.96 16.97
CA PHE A 102 2.05 -22.18 15.72
C PHE A 102 2.00 -20.97 14.77
N VAL A 103 1.36 -19.89 15.18
CA VAL A 103 1.32 -18.65 14.41
C VAL A 103 2.55 -17.81 14.72
N PRO A 104 3.30 -17.32 13.71
CA PRO A 104 4.37 -16.35 13.93
C PRO A 104 3.86 -15.11 14.68
N LYS A 105 4.62 -14.61 15.64
CA LYS A 105 4.24 -13.43 16.44
C LYS A 105 3.93 -12.20 15.59
N THR A 106 4.56 -12.06 14.45
CA THR A 106 4.36 -10.98 13.49
C THR A 106 2.96 -10.94 12.88
N LEU A 107 2.26 -12.07 12.85
CA LEU A 107 0.91 -12.18 12.31
C LEU A 107 -0.19 -11.90 13.34
N HIS A 108 0.14 -11.78 14.62
CA HIS A 108 -0.86 -11.47 15.66
C HIS A 108 -1.35 -10.02 15.54
N ASN A 109 -2.66 -9.84 15.74
CA ASN A 109 -3.33 -8.53 15.55
C ASN A 109 -3.87 -7.91 16.84
N HIS A 110 -3.50 -8.42 17.98
CA HIS A 110 -3.92 -7.83 19.28
C HIS A 110 -3.44 -6.37 19.39
N GLY A 111 -4.34 -5.46 19.79
CA GLY A 111 -4.08 -4.03 19.89
C GLY A 111 -4.15 -3.28 18.54
N ASN A 112 -4.47 -3.96 17.45
CA ASN A 112 -4.72 -3.35 16.16
C ASN A 112 -6.21 -3.07 15.96
N TYR A 113 -6.54 -2.32 14.92
CA TYR A 113 -7.91 -1.92 14.57
C TYR A 113 -8.25 -2.36 13.15
N ILE A 114 -9.48 -2.76 12.93
CA ILE A 114 -10.04 -2.94 11.59
C ILE A 114 -10.60 -1.59 11.17
N VAL A 115 -10.07 -1.03 10.08
CA VAL A 115 -10.38 0.35 9.68
C VAL A 115 -10.77 0.43 8.21
N SER A 116 -11.56 1.46 7.90
CA SER A 116 -11.64 2.03 6.56
C SER A 116 -10.41 2.91 6.33
N LEU A 117 -9.45 2.46 5.53
CA LEU A 117 -8.25 3.25 5.25
C LEU A 117 -8.57 4.53 4.47
N GLY A 118 -9.62 4.51 3.63
CA GLY A 118 -10.11 5.71 2.96
C GLY A 118 -10.61 6.76 3.96
N ASN A 119 -11.40 6.33 4.96
CA ASN A 119 -11.87 7.23 6.02
C ASN A 119 -10.73 7.77 6.87
N LEU A 120 -9.73 6.93 7.18
CA LEU A 120 -8.55 7.40 7.89
C LEU A 120 -7.77 8.45 7.08
N CYS A 121 -7.63 8.28 5.77
CA CYS A 121 -6.99 9.28 4.92
C CYS A 121 -7.80 10.58 4.86
N ARG A 122 -9.12 10.53 4.78
CA ARG A 122 -9.98 11.75 4.84
C ARG A 122 -9.80 12.48 6.17
N TRP A 123 -9.76 11.73 7.28
CA TRP A 123 -9.50 12.31 8.59
C TRP A 123 -8.09 12.93 8.67
N LEU A 124 -7.06 12.26 8.18
CA LEU A 124 -5.69 12.79 8.12
C LEU A 124 -5.62 14.06 7.24
N ALA A 125 -6.35 14.08 6.11
CA ALA A 125 -6.43 15.26 5.25
C ALA A 125 -7.05 16.45 6.00
N GLN A 126 -8.14 16.22 6.74
CA GLN A 126 -8.74 17.27 7.57
C GLN A 126 -7.76 17.79 8.64
N GLN A 127 -6.96 16.89 9.26
CA GLN A 127 -5.92 17.34 10.21
C GLN A 127 -4.83 18.15 9.50
N ALA A 128 -4.41 17.74 8.29
CA ALA A 128 -3.43 18.47 7.50
C ALA A 128 -3.93 19.88 7.10
N GLU A 129 -5.18 19.99 6.63
CA GLU A 129 -5.82 21.27 6.31
C GLU A 129 -5.94 22.18 7.54
N ASN A 130 -6.32 21.62 8.70
CA ASN A 130 -6.37 22.36 9.97
C ASN A 130 -4.99 22.90 10.39
N LEU A 131 -3.90 22.25 9.98
CA LEU A 131 -2.54 22.70 10.19
C LEU A 131 -2.05 23.67 9.10
N GLY A 132 -2.85 23.99 8.08
CA GLY A 132 -2.51 24.91 7.01
C GLY A 132 -1.77 24.24 5.84
N VAL A 133 -2.02 22.99 5.56
CA VAL A 133 -1.59 22.30 4.32
C VAL A 133 -2.60 22.56 3.23
N GLU A 134 -2.14 22.86 2.03
CA GLU A 134 -2.98 22.97 0.84
C GLU A 134 -3.10 21.60 0.16
N ILE A 135 -4.31 21.06 0.02
CA ILE A 135 -4.56 19.77 -0.62
C ILE A 135 -5.34 20.00 -1.91
N TYR A 136 -4.82 19.46 -3.02
CA TYR A 136 -5.38 19.59 -4.36
C TYR A 136 -5.84 18.22 -4.88
N PRO A 137 -7.10 17.79 -4.58
CA PRO A 137 -7.68 16.60 -5.19
C PRO A 137 -8.07 16.86 -6.64
N GLY A 138 -8.06 15.80 -7.47
CA GLY A 138 -8.33 15.89 -8.92
C GLY A 138 -7.11 16.29 -9.75
N PHE A 139 -5.96 16.58 -9.14
CA PHE A 139 -4.74 16.95 -9.84
C PHE A 139 -3.75 15.78 -9.90
N THR A 140 -3.52 15.29 -11.11
CA THR A 140 -2.54 14.22 -11.35
C THR A 140 -1.16 14.81 -11.58
N ALA A 141 -0.17 14.40 -10.80
CA ALA A 141 1.23 14.65 -11.12
C ALA A 141 1.61 13.80 -12.35
N GLN A 142 1.90 14.45 -13.47
CA GLN A 142 2.20 13.78 -14.75
C GLN A 142 3.70 13.58 -14.94
N GLN A 143 4.50 14.56 -14.53
CA GLN A 143 5.96 14.56 -14.71
C GLN A 143 6.64 15.19 -13.50
N ALA A 144 7.87 14.73 -13.20
CA ALA A 144 8.74 15.48 -12.31
C ALA A 144 9.33 16.70 -13.05
N LEU A 145 9.40 17.82 -12.36
CA LEU A 145 10.05 19.04 -12.83
C LEU A 145 11.54 18.99 -12.45
N PHE A 146 12.41 19.22 -13.42
CA PHE A 146 13.86 19.26 -13.22
C PHE A 146 14.42 20.63 -13.59
N ASP A 147 15.45 21.07 -12.87
CA ASP A 147 16.28 22.18 -13.33
C ASP A 147 17.35 21.74 -14.34
N ASP A 148 18.17 22.70 -14.80
CA ASP A 148 19.23 22.45 -15.79
C ASP A 148 20.32 21.49 -15.28
N ASP A 149 20.50 21.39 -13.96
CA ASP A 149 21.43 20.46 -13.30
C ASP A 149 20.82 19.07 -13.05
N GLY A 150 19.55 18.88 -13.43
CA GLY A 150 18.82 17.64 -13.26
C GLY A 150 18.30 17.38 -11.83
N VAL A 151 18.26 18.41 -11.01
CA VAL A 151 17.69 18.38 -9.65
C VAL A 151 16.17 18.46 -9.74
N VAL A 152 15.48 17.70 -8.91
CA VAL A 152 14.01 17.76 -8.83
C VAL A 152 13.58 19.06 -8.15
N ARG A 153 12.69 19.81 -8.81
CA ARG A 153 12.16 21.12 -8.38
C ARG A 153 10.63 21.15 -8.29
N GLY A 154 9.99 20.00 -8.25
CA GLY A 154 8.53 19.92 -8.18
C GLY A 154 7.95 18.92 -9.17
N ILE A 155 6.73 19.20 -9.60
CA ILE A 155 5.99 18.40 -10.57
C ILE A 155 5.25 19.28 -11.59
N VAL A 156 4.88 18.66 -12.69
CA VAL A 156 3.94 19.21 -13.66
C VAL A 156 2.64 18.39 -13.58
N THR A 157 1.51 19.07 -13.46
CA THR A 157 0.18 18.41 -13.47
C THR A 157 -0.23 18.05 -14.90
N GLY A 158 -1.16 17.12 -15.05
CA GLY A 158 -1.67 16.70 -16.35
C GLY A 158 -2.40 17.82 -17.08
N ASP A 159 -2.26 17.84 -18.41
CA ASP A 159 -3.08 18.68 -19.28
C ASP A 159 -4.53 18.16 -19.29
N LEU A 160 -5.51 19.05 -19.27
CA LEU A 160 -6.93 18.74 -19.39
C LEU A 160 -7.43 18.97 -20.81
N GLY A 161 -8.51 18.28 -21.21
CA GLY A 161 -9.11 18.44 -22.53
C GLY A 161 -8.20 18.00 -23.67
N VAL A 162 -7.43 16.94 -23.49
CA VAL A 162 -6.67 16.24 -24.54
C VAL A 162 -7.45 15.03 -25.05
N ASP A 163 -7.15 14.59 -26.29
CA ASP A 163 -7.64 13.32 -26.82
C ASP A 163 -6.75 12.13 -26.39
N ARG A 164 -7.05 10.94 -26.90
CA ARG A 164 -6.28 9.71 -26.59
C ARG A 164 -4.83 9.76 -27.08
N GLU A 165 -4.58 10.55 -28.09
CA GLU A 165 -3.25 10.78 -28.68
C GLU A 165 -2.51 11.95 -28.01
N GLY A 166 -3.13 12.58 -26.95
CA GLY A 166 -2.56 13.70 -26.21
C GLY A 166 -2.68 15.05 -26.92
N GLN A 167 -3.52 15.15 -27.99
CA GLN A 167 -3.70 16.40 -28.71
C GLN A 167 -4.79 17.27 -28.06
N PRO A 168 -4.58 18.59 -28.01
CA PRO A 168 -5.58 19.52 -27.48
C PRO A 168 -6.92 19.42 -28.20
N LYS A 169 -8.03 19.31 -27.46
CA LYS A 169 -9.39 19.44 -27.97
C LYS A 169 -9.78 20.90 -27.99
N ASP A 170 -10.28 21.37 -29.13
CA ASP A 170 -10.70 22.76 -29.30
C ASP A 170 -11.73 23.19 -28.24
N GLY A 171 -11.43 24.27 -27.55
CA GLY A 171 -12.29 24.87 -26.52
C GLY A 171 -12.36 24.14 -25.18
N LEU A 172 -11.65 23.00 -25.04
CA LEU A 172 -11.61 22.22 -23.79
C LEU A 172 -10.20 22.12 -23.21
N TYR A 173 -9.18 22.43 -24.00
CA TYR A 173 -7.78 22.30 -23.58
C TYR A 173 -7.41 23.33 -22.51
N THR A 174 -6.87 22.82 -21.41
CA THR A 174 -6.25 23.62 -20.35
C THR A 174 -4.89 23.00 -20.04
N PRO A 175 -3.77 23.74 -20.24
CA PRO A 175 -2.46 23.23 -19.92
C PRO A 175 -2.34 22.97 -18.42
N GLY A 176 -1.68 21.88 -18.06
CA GLY A 176 -1.30 21.64 -16.67
C GLY A 176 -0.37 22.73 -16.14
N MET A 177 -0.29 22.86 -14.84
CA MET A 177 0.56 23.84 -14.16
C MET A 177 1.79 23.20 -13.53
N GLU A 178 2.81 24.01 -13.26
CA GLU A 178 3.96 23.59 -12.47
C GLU A 178 3.73 23.87 -11.00
N LEU A 179 3.90 22.85 -10.15
CA LEU A 179 4.00 23.02 -8.71
C LEU A 179 5.46 22.89 -8.33
N ARG A 180 6.08 24.03 -8.06
CA ARG A 180 7.51 24.12 -7.76
C ARG A 180 7.73 24.00 -6.26
N GLY A 181 8.77 23.25 -5.87
CA GLY A 181 9.11 23.04 -4.47
C GLY A 181 10.62 23.03 -4.24
N LYS A 182 11.05 23.49 -3.08
CA LYS A 182 12.45 23.32 -2.64
C LYS A 182 12.75 21.83 -2.48
N TYR A 183 11.77 21.06 -1.99
CA TYR A 183 11.82 19.60 -1.92
C TYR A 183 10.49 18.98 -2.41
N THR A 184 10.60 17.79 -3.01
CA THR A 184 9.44 17.02 -3.47
C THR A 184 9.44 15.63 -2.85
N LEU A 185 8.34 15.24 -2.19
CA LEU A 185 8.15 13.91 -1.61
C LEU A 185 7.17 13.09 -2.46
N PHE A 186 7.62 11.95 -2.96
CA PHE A 186 6.81 11.07 -3.80
C PHE A 186 6.20 9.96 -2.95
N ALA A 187 4.88 9.98 -2.83
CA ALA A 187 4.05 9.09 -2.02
C ALA A 187 2.97 8.40 -2.87
N GLU A 188 3.28 8.10 -4.13
CA GLU A 188 2.33 7.61 -5.14
C GLU A 188 1.82 6.17 -4.88
N GLY A 189 2.38 5.50 -3.88
CA GLY A 189 2.02 4.12 -3.53
C GLY A 189 2.78 3.07 -4.32
N CYS A 190 2.22 1.86 -4.40
CA CYS A 190 2.88 0.75 -5.09
C CYS A 190 3.03 1.05 -6.58
N ARG A 191 4.27 1.06 -7.09
CA ARG A 191 4.62 1.40 -8.47
C ARG A 191 4.10 2.76 -8.92
N GLY A 192 4.46 3.80 -8.20
CA GLY A 192 4.16 5.17 -8.56
C GLY A 192 4.57 5.49 -10.01
N HIS A 193 3.79 6.34 -10.67
CA HIS A 193 4.05 6.69 -12.07
C HIS A 193 5.40 7.42 -12.23
N ILE A 194 5.60 8.46 -11.41
CA ILE A 194 6.84 9.23 -11.40
C ILE A 194 7.93 8.49 -10.64
N GLY A 195 7.59 7.84 -9.51
CA GLY A 195 8.55 7.08 -8.70
C GLY A 195 9.36 6.09 -9.51
N LYS A 196 8.73 5.35 -10.45
CA LYS A 196 9.45 4.45 -11.38
C LYS A 196 10.45 5.17 -12.26
N GLN A 197 10.08 6.33 -12.79
CA GLN A 197 10.96 7.12 -13.65
C GLN A 197 12.16 7.67 -12.87
N LEU A 198 11.94 8.08 -11.61
CA LEU A 198 13.00 8.54 -10.72
C LEU A 198 13.95 7.42 -10.32
N ILE A 199 13.41 6.23 -10.01
CA ILE A 199 14.23 5.04 -9.72
C ILE A 199 15.15 4.73 -10.90
N GLU A 200 14.61 4.70 -12.13
CA GLU A 200 15.38 4.45 -13.34
C GLU A 200 16.39 5.58 -13.61
N ARG A 201 15.94 6.84 -13.59
CA ARG A 201 16.78 8.01 -13.91
C ARG A 201 18.00 8.15 -12.99
N PHE A 202 17.79 7.92 -11.69
CA PHE A 202 18.84 8.05 -10.68
C PHE A 202 19.50 6.72 -10.30
N ASN A 203 19.12 5.61 -11.00
CA ASN A 203 19.63 4.26 -10.73
C ASN A 203 19.55 3.89 -9.23
N LEU A 204 18.38 4.13 -8.63
CA LEU A 204 18.19 4.02 -7.19
C LEU A 204 18.15 2.55 -6.70
N ASP A 205 17.79 1.60 -7.54
CA ASP A 205 17.64 0.17 -7.23
C ASP A 205 18.87 -0.68 -7.58
N SER A 206 19.99 -0.06 -7.98
CA SER A 206 21.21 -0.76 -8.43
C SER A 206 21.77 -1.77 -7.43
N ASP A 207 21.57 -1.54 -6.14
CA ASP A 207 22.11 -2.35 -5.04
C ASP A 207 21.00 -3.14 -4.31
N ALA A 208 19.76 -3.12 -4.83
CA ALA A 208 18.62 -3.77 -4.22
C ALA A 208 18.31 -5.14 -4.85
N ASP A 209 17.68 -6.05 -4.08
CA ASP A 209 17.05 -7.23 -4.63
C ASP A 209 15.86 -6.84 -5.54
N ALA A 210 15.41 -7.77 -6.38
CA ALA A 210 14.22 -7.55 -7.18
C ALA A 210 13.01 -7.20 -6.28
N GLN A 211 12.25 -6.17 -6.65
CA GLN A 211 11.00 -5.87 -5.95
C GLN A 211 9.95 -6.91 -6.36
N HIS A 212 9.29 -7.50 -5.37
CA HIS A 212 8.17 -8.42 -5.56
C HIS A 212 6.84 -7.72 -5.33
N TYR A 213 5.85 -8.14 -6.08
CA TYR A 213 4.53 -7.55 -6.04
C TYR A 213 3.43 -8.60 -5.82
N GLY A 214 2.34 -8.17 -5.26
CA GLY A 214 1.09 -8.92 -5.22
C GLY A 214 -0.05 -8.06 -5.76
N ILE A 215 -1.06 -8.70 -6.33
CA ILE A 215 -2.34 -8.06 -6.63
C ILE A 215 -3.35 -8.44 -5.57
N GLY A 216 -3.88 -7.46 -4.86
CA GLY A 216 -4.97 -7.64 -3.89
C GLY A 216 -6.30 -7.25 -4.52
N LEU A 217 -7.25 -8.18 -4.51
CA LEU A 217 -8.64 -7.95 -4.88
C LEU A 217 -9.47 -7.96 -3.61
N LYS A 218 -10.41 -7.02 -3.50
CA LYS A 218 -11.26 -6.86 -2.32
C LYS A 218 -12.69 -6.58 -2.71
N GLU A 219 -13.61 -7.03 -1.85
CA GLU A 219 -15.01 -6.62 -1.87
C GLU A 219 -15.46 -6.25 -0.45
N ILE A 220 -16.37 -5.28 -0.35
CA ILE A 220 -17.08 -4.97 0.88
C ILE A 220 -18.50 -5.51 0.73
N TRP A 221 -18.97 -6.17 1.78
CA TRP A 221 -20.30 -6.76 1.84
C TRP A 221 -21.03 -6.28 3.07
N GLU A 222 -22.33 -6.01 2.92
CA GLU A 222 -23.28 -5.92 4.02
C GLU A 222 -23.83 -7.34 4.26
N ILE A 223 -23.73 -7.82 5.50
CA ILE A 223 -24.11 -9.18 5.86
C ILE A 223 -25.22 -9.18 6.92
N ASP A 224 -25.82 -10.35 7.11
CA ASP A 224 -26.80 -10.55 8.17
C ASP A 224 -26.19 -10.18 9.55
N PRO A 225 -26.84 -9.29 10.32
CA PRO A 225 -26.38 -8.93 11.66
C PRO A 225 -26.16 -10.14 12.59
N ALA A 226 -26.94 -11.21 12.43
CA ALA A 226 -26.80 -12.43 13.21
C ALA A 226 -25.49 -13.20 12.94
N ARG A 227 -24.84 -12.94 11.80
CA ARG A 227 -23.57 -13.54 11.40
C ARG A 227 -22.38 -12.58 11.58
N HIS A 228 -22.65 -11.35 11.99
CA HIS A 228 -21.63 -10.32 12.13
C HIS A 228 -20.92 -10.43 13.49
N GLU A 229 -19.59 -10.46 13.46
CA GLU A 229 -18.71 -10.56 14.64
C GLU A 229 -17.70 -9.39 14.66
N PRO A 230 -18.09 -8.19 15.13
CA PRO A 230 -17.20 -7.03 15.10
C PRO A 230 -15.85 -7.29 15.79
N GLY A 231 -14.77 -7.03 15.05
CA GLY A 231 -13.41 -7.26 15.54
C GLY A 231 -12.85 -8.67 15.23
N LEU A 232 -13.59 -9.50 14.48
CA LEU A 232 -13.05 -10.75 13.95
C LEU A 232 -12.16 -10.47 12.74
N VAL A 233 -10.94 -11.03 12.78
CA VAL A 233 -9.98 -11.09 11.68
C VAL A 233 -9.79 -12.55 11.30
N VAL A 234 -9.97 -12.87 10.02
CA VAL A 234 -9.66 -14.18 9.47
C VAL A 234 -8.61 -14.02 8.38
N HIS A 235 -7.50 -14.71 8.53
CA HIS A 235 -6.49 -14.85 7.47
C HIS A 235 -6.45 -16.28 6.98
N THR A 236 -6.22 -16.50 5.68
CA THR A 236 -6.06 -17.83 5.14
C THR A 236 -4.91 -17.93 4.15
N ALA A 237 -4.37 -19.15 4.01
CA ALA A 237 -3.40 -19.52 2.98
C ALA A 237 -3.88 -20.81 2.29
N GLY A 238 -3.38 -21.07 1.08
CA GLY A 238 -3.71 -22.26 0.31
C GLY A 238 -4.83 -22.05 -0.70
N TRP A 239 -5.70 -23.02 -0.87
CA TRP A 239 -6.74 -22.96 -1.90
C TRP A 239 -7.46 -21.59 -1.94
N PRO A 240 -7.76 -21.00 -3.12
CA PRO A 240 -7.63 -21.57 -4.48
C PRO A 240 -6.21 -21.52 -5.06
N LEU A 241 -5.26 -20.99 -4.30
CA LEU A 241 -3.82 -20.99 -4.64
C LEU A 241 -3.15 -22.26 -4.09
N ASP A 242 -1.87 -22.44 -4.39
CA ASP A 242 -1.15 -23.64 -3.99
C ASP A 242 -0.75 -23.63 -2.51
N VAL A 243 -0.84 -24.78 -1.86
CA VAL A 243 -0.36 -24.99 -0.48
C VAL A 243 1.02 -25.62 -0.45
N ALA A 244 1.41 -26.34 -1.50
CA ALA A 244 2.60 -27.17 -1.51
C ALA A 244 3.72 -26.67 -2.41
N SER A 245 3.41 -25.92 -3.46
CA SER A 245 4.40 -25.36 -4.39
C SER A 245 4.54 -23.85 -4.20
N ALA A 246 5.70 -23.32 -4.57
CA ALA A 246 5.93 -21.87 -4.62
C ALA A 246 5.44 -21.23 -5.93
N GLU A 247 4.75 -21.99 -6.80
CA GLU A 247 4.40 -21.54 -8.15
C GLU A 247 3.23 -20.56 -8.17
N ASN A 248 2.30 -20.68 -7.20
CA ASN A 248 1.11 -19.82 -7.13
C ASN A 248 0.82 -19.48 -5.68
N THR A 249 1.53 -18.52 -5.12
CA THR A 249 1.42 -18.16 -3.71
C THR A 249 0.55 -16.92 -3.50
N GLY A 250 0.13 -16.74 -2.26
CA GLY A 250 -0.69 -15.61 -1.83
C GLY A 250 -1.44 -15.94 -0.55
N GLY A 251 -2.48 -15.20 -0.29
CA GLY A 251 -3.33 -15.42 0.88
C GLY A 251 -4.64 -14.66 0.79
N SER A 252 -5.58 -15.02 1.64
CA SER A 252 -6.87 -14.32 1.67
C SER A 252 -7.27 -13.94 3.08
N PHE A 253 -8.26 -13.08 3.17
CA PHE A 253 -8.71 -12.56 4.43
C PHE A 253 -10.20 -12.23 4.42
N LEU A 254 -10.79 -12.19 5.63
CA LEU A 254 -12.10 -11.63 5.89
C LEU A 254 -12.04 -10.88 7.24
N TYR A 255 -12.46 -9.60 7.23
CA TYR A 255 -12.45 -8.74 8.39
C TYR A 255 -13.85 -8.22 8.66
N HIS A 256 -14.31 -8.30 9.90
CA HIS A 256 -15.59 -7.75 10.33
C HIS A 256 -15.42 -6.32 10.84
N LEU A 257 -15.86 -5.37 10.02
CA LEU A 257 -15.86 -3.95 10.32
C LEU A 257 -17.04 -3.57 11.24
N GLU A 258 -17.36 -2.30 11.29
CA GLU A 258 -18.58 -1.76 11.88
C GLU A 258 -19.78 -1.90 10.92
N ASN A 259 -21.00 -1.57 11.38
CA ASN A 259 -22.20 -1.47 10.57
C ASN A 259 -22.60 -2.74 9.77
N ASN A 260 -22.38 -3.94 10.33
CA ASN A 260 -22.62 -5.23 9.68
C ASN A 260 -21.86 -5.40 8.35
N GLN A 261 -20.76 -4.72 8.20
CA GLN A 261 -19.92 -4.82 7.02
C GLN A 261 -18.76 -5.79 7.26
N VAL A 262 -18.45 -6.53 6.21
CA VAL A 262 -17.22 -7.33 6.14
C VAL A 262 -16.47 -6.99 4.86
N VAL A 263 -15.16 -7.00 4.97
CA VAL A 263 -14.29 -6.95 3.79
C VAL A 263 -13.68 -8.33 3.58
N VAL A 264 -13.82 -8.84 2.36
CA VAL A 264 -13.19 -10.10 1.93
C VAL A 264 -12.20 -9.79 0.81
N GLY A 265 -11.05 -10.46 0.81
CA GLY A 265 -10.05 -10.25 -0.24
C GLY A 265 -9.13 -11.44 -0.46
N LEU A 266 -8.51 -11.43 -1.63
CA LEU A 266 -7.46 -12.36 -2.04
C LEU A 266 -6.27 -11.55 -2.53
N ILE A 267 -5.08 -11.90 -2.06
CA ILE A 267 -3.81 -11.43 -2.58
C ILE A 267 -3.19 -12.57 -3.38
N VAL A 268 -2.82 -12.31 -4.63
CA VAL A 268 -2.07 -13.23 -5.48
C VAL A 268 -0.70 -12.63 -5.72
N ASP A 269 0.35 -13.39 -5.45
CA ASP A 269 1.72 -12.98 -5.75
C ASP A 269 1.93 -12.95 -7.26
N LEU A 270 2.51 -11.87 -7.79
CA LEU A 270 2.68 -11.72 -9.24
C LEU A 270 3.83 -12.58 -9.81
N SER A 271 4.53 -13.31 -8.94
CA SER A 271 5.48 -14.37 -9.32
C SER A 271 4.84 -15.70 -9.72
N TYR A 272 3.52 -15.76 -9.91
CA TYR A 272 2.84 -16.99 -10.34
C TYR A 272 3.37 -17.48 -11.69
N SER A 273 3.46 -18.82 -11.84
CA SER A 273 4.08 -19.44 -13.02
C SER A 273 3.10 -19.71 -14.16
N ASN A 274 1.81 -19.85 -13.88
CA ASN A 274 0.80 -20.24 -14.89
C ASN A 274 0.15 -18.99 -15.53
N PRO A 275 0.37 -18.71 -16.83
CA PRO A 275 -0.21 -17.55 -17.50
C PRO A 275 -1.74 -17.60 -17.67
N TYR A 276 -2.36 -18.75 -17.44
CA TYR A 276 -3.83 -18.89 -17.44
C TYR A 276 -4.47 -18.60 -16.08
N LEU A 277 -3.68 -18.35 -15.03
CA LEU A 277 -4.21 -17.96 -13.73
C LEU A 277 -4.80 -16.55 -13.81
N SER A 278 -6.07 -16.44 -13.46
CA SER A 278 -6.78 -15.18 -13.34
C SER A 278 -6.98 -14.83 -11.87
N PRO A 279 -6.26 -13.87 -11.30
CA PRO A 279 -6.45 -13.46 -9.90
C PRO A 279 -7.90 -13.11 -9.58
N PHE A 280 -8.62 -12.48 -10.53
CA PHE A 280 -10.04 -12.17 -10.38
C PHE A 280 -10.89 -13.41 -10.21
N ASP A 281 -10.74 -14.42 -11.10
CA ASP A 281 -11.57 -15.61 -11.08
C ASP A 281 -11.21 -16.51 -9.87
N GLU A 282 -9.95 -16.53 -9.45
CA GLU A 282 -9.54 -17.18 -8.19
C GLU A 282 -10.21 -16.53 -6.97
N PHE A 283 -10.32 -15.20 -6.95
CA PHE A 283 -11.05 -14.51 -5.90
C PHE A 283 -12.54 -14.82 -5.92
N GLN A 284 -13.15 -14.94 -7.11
CA GLN A 284 -14.56 -15.35 -7.21
C GLN A 284 -14.79 -16.78 -6.67
N ARG A 285 -13.88 -17.71 -6.97
CA ARG A 285 -13.92 -19.09 -6.44
C ARG A 285 -13.78 -19.13 -4.93
N LEU A 286 -12.83 -18.36 -4.37
CA LEU A 286 -12.56 -18.31 -2.93
C LEU A 286 -13.81 -18.09 -2.10
N LYS A 287 -14.71 -17.19 -2.52
CA LYS A 287 -15.90 -16.80 -1.76
C LYS A 287 -16.88 -17.94 -1.51
N HIS A 288 -16.83 -19.01 -2.32
CA HIS A 288 -17.64 -20.22 -2.13
C HIS A 288 -17.10 -21.16 -1.05
N HIS A 289 -15.85 -20.97 -0.58
CA HIS A 289 -15.30 -21.79 0.49
C HIS A 289 -16.06 -21.55 1.81
N PRO A 290 -16.41 -22.59 2.61
CA PRO A 290 -17.22 -22.46 3.83
C PRO A 290 -16.69 -21.43 4.84
N VAL A 291 -15.38 -21.22 4.93
CA VAL A 291 -14.76 -20.18 5.79
C VAL A 291 -15.28 -18.77 5.46
N PHE A 292 -15.66 -18.51 4.21
CA PHE A 292 -16.14 -17.21 3.72
C PHE A 292 -17.66 -17.23 3.50
N SER A 293 -18.16 -18.25 2.81
CA SER A 293 -19.58 -18.31 2.41
C SER A 293 -20.54 -18.27 3.60
N GLN A 294 -20.16 -18.84 4.76
CA GLN A 294 -20.95 -18.76 5.98
C GLN A 294 -21.31 -17.34 6.42
N TYR A 295 -20.47 -16.36 6.09
CA TYR A 295 -20.71 -14.95 6.38
C TYR A 295 -21.36 -14.20 5.21
N LEU A 296 -20.99 -14.55 3.96
CA LEU A 296 -21.40 -13.82 2.77
C LEU A 296 -22.75 -14.22 2.21
N GLU A 297 -23.23 -15.47 2.45
CA GLU A 297 -24.51 -15.95 1.96
C GLU A 297 -25.69 -15.12 2.47
N GLY A 298 -26.51 -14.63 1.53
CA GLY A 298 -27.63 -13.74 1.81
C GLY A 298 -27.23 -12.27 1.99
N GLY A 299 -25.94 -11.98 2.01
CA GLY A 299 -25.41 -10.62 2.06
C GLY A 299 -25.47 -9.91 0.70
N LYS A 300 -25.14 -8.62 0.72
CA LYS A 300 -25.08 -7.75 -0.46
C LYS A 300 -23.69 -7.19 -0.65
N ARG A 301 -23.08 -7.43 -1.81
CA ARG A 301 -21.84 -6.79 -2.22
C ARG A 301 -22.10 -5.31 -2.50
N ILE A 302 -21.35 -4.41 -1.87
CA ILE A 302 -21.54 -2.96 -1.97
C ILE A 302 -20.35 -2.24 -2.63
N SER A 303 -19.15 -2.85 -2.62
CA SER A 303 -17.98 -2.25 -3.26
C SER A 303 -16.99 -3.34 -3.72
N TYR A 304 -16.16 -2.98 -4.70
CA TYR A 304 -15.08 -3.81 -5.24
C TYR A 304 -13.85 -2.95 -5.52
N GLY A 305 -12.67 -3.53 -5.43
CA GLY A 305 -11.44 -2.89 -5.89
C GLY A 305 -10.28 -3.86 -5.99
N ALA A 306 -9.29 -3.47 -6.77
CA ALA A 306 -8.04 -4.19 -6.90
C ALA A 306 -6.86 -3.21 -6.78
N ARG A 307 -5.81 -3.64 -6.08
CA ARG A 307 -4.60 -2.83 -5.91
C ARG A 307 -3.36 -3.69 -5.87
N ALA A 308 -2.31 -3.24 -6.56
CA ALA A 308 -0.99 -3.83 -6.38
C ALA A 308 -0.40 -3.43 -5.03
N ILE A 309 0.38 -4.32 -4.45
CA ILE A 309 1.17 -4.09 -3.23
C ILE A 309 2.62 -4.50 -3.48
N CYS A 310 3.58 -3.76 -2.94
CA CYS A 310 4.98 -4.16 -2.89
C CYS A 310 5.20 -5.11 -1.70
N LYS A 311 6.02 -6.14 -1.86
CA LYS A 311 6.24 -7.16 -0.82
C LYS A 311 7.70 -7.62 -0.69
N GLY A 312 8.64 -6.98 -1.40
CA GLY A 312 10.06 -7.34 -1.36
C GLY A 312 10.74 -7.06 -0.01
N GLY A 313 10.21 -6.14 0.78
CA GLY A 313 10.74 -5.81 2.11
C GLY A 313 12.07 -5.06 2.04
N LEU A 314 12.85 -5.12 3.14
CA LEU A 314 14.06 -4.31 3.32
C LEU A 314 15.08 -4.45 2.19
N ASN A 315 15.29 -5.69 1.70
CA ASN A 315 16.33 -5.98 0.71
C ASN A 315 16.01 -5.41 -0.69
N SER A 316 14.73 -5.10 -0.95
CA SER A 316 14.25 -4.58 -2.23
C SER A 316 13.97 -3.07 -2.20
N LEU A 317 14.35 -2.37 -1.10
CA LEU A 317 14.19 -0.92 -1.05
C LEU A 317 15.22 -0.26 -1.97
N PRO A 318 14.80 0.63 -2.88
CA PRO A 318 15.72 1.50 -3.61
C PRO A 318 16.36 2.52 -2.66
N LYS A 319 17.39 3.20 -3.11
CA LYS A 319 17.89 4.41 -2.44
C LYS A 319 16.72 5.38 -2.32
N MET A 320 16.48 5.85 -1.12
CA MET A 320 15.25 6.59 -0.81
C MET A 320 15.33 8.07 -1.12
N VAL A 321 16.52 8.59 -1.40
CA VAL A 321 16.76 10.02 -1.62
C VAL A 321 17.52 10.29 -2.92
N PHE A 322 17.26 11.43 -3.50
CA PHE A 322 17.93 12.00 -4.66
C PHE A 322 17.92 13.53 -4.53
N ASN A 323 18.65 14.22 -5.39
CA ASN A 323 18.72 15.68 -5.32
C ASN A 323 17.35 16.32 -5.52
N GLY A 324 16.90 17.07 -4.50
CA GLY A 324 15.63 17.79 -4.47
C GLY A 324 14.42 16.95 -4.04
N GLY A 325 14.60 15.67 -3.60
CA GLY A 325 13.45 14.90 -3.16
C GLY A 325 13.73 13.54 -2.57
N ALA A 326 12.63 12.83 -2.24
CA ALA A 326 12.67 11.50 -1.67
C ALA A 326 11.43 10.66 -2.03
N LEU A 327 11.61 9.33 -2.04
CA LEU A 327 10.53 8.34 -2.08
C LEU A 327 10.08 8.03 -0.65
N ILE A 328 8.77 7.93 -0.43
CA ILE A 328 8.18 7.58 0.86
C ILE A 328 7.06 6.55 0.72
N GLY A 329 6.75 5.84 1.80
CA GLY A 329 5.68 4.86 1.84
C GLY A 329 5.89 3.68 0.90
N CYS A 330 4.82 3.24 0.26
CA CYS A 330 4.87 2.12 -0.69
C CYS A 330 5.52 2.48 -2.03
N ASP A 331 5.73 3.74 -2.34
CA ASP A 331 6.54 4.17 -3.47
C ASP A 331 8.02 3.81 -3.25
N LEU A 332 8.49 3.93 -2.01
CA LEU A 332 9.76 3.38 -1.53
C LEU A 332 9.73 1.86 -1.36
N GLY A 333 8.58 1.27 -1.00
CA GLY A 333 8.46 -0.17 -0.76
C GLY A 333 8.39 -0.59 0.72
N THR A 334 7.96 0.28 1.62
CA THR A 334 8.03 0.06 3.09
C THR A 334 7.01 -0.92 3.68
N LEU A 335 6.17 -1.58 2.86
CA LEU A 335 5.20 -2.56 3.37
C LEU A 335 5.90 -3.71 4.10
N ASN A 336 5.45 -4.05 5.31
CA ASN A 336 5.90 -5.22 6.03
C ASN A 336 5.05 -6.44 5.65
N PHE A 337 5.56 -7.27 4.75
CA PHE A 337 4.89 -8.46 4.27
C PHE A 337 4.64 -9.49 5.38
N ALA A 338 5.59 -9.69 6.30
CA ALA A 338 5.45 -10.64 7.40
C ALA A 338 4.32 -10.29 8.37
N LYS A 339 3.99 -9.01 8.51
CA LYS A 339 2.84 -8.51 9.29
C LYS A 339 1.55 -8.39 8.48
N ILE A 340 1.63 -8.46 7.15
CA ILE A 340 0.52 -8.14 6.23
C ILE A 340 0.02 -6.70 6.47
N LYS A 341 0.93 -5.78 6.80
CA LYS A 341 0.62 -4.39 7.15
C LYS A 341 1.61 -3.43 6.51
N GLY A 342 1.10 -2.31 5.99
CA GLY A 342 1.92 -1.31 5.33
C GLY A 342 1.56 0.14 5.69
N SER A 343 0.38 0.37 6.29
CA SER A 343 -0.06 1.75 6.54
C SER A 343 0.77 2.45 7.60
N HIS A 344 1.08 1.77 8.73
CA HIS A 344 1.93 2.32 9.80
C HIS A 344 3.38 2.57 9.34
N THR A 345 3.93 1.67 8.52
CA THR A 345 5.28 1.82 7.95
C THR A 345 5.33 2.95 6.94
N ALA A 346 4.29 3.10 6.11
CA ALA A 346 4.16 4.21 5.18
C ALA A 346 4.06 5.56 5.91
N MET A 347 3.24 5.66 6.95
CA MET A 347 3.15 6.85 7.79
C MET A 347 4.50 7.21 8.40
N LYS A 348 5.19 6.21 9.00
CA LYS A 348 6.49 6.45 9.64
C LYS A 348 7.54 6.93 8.65
N SER A 349 7.61 6.35 7.46
CA SER A 349 8.56 6.81 6.43
C SER A 349 8.29 8.27 6.01
N GLY A 350 7.01 8.65 5.88
CA GLY A 350 6.60 10.02 5.61
C GLY A 350 7.03 10.99 6.72
N MET A 351 6.82 10.61 7.98
CA MET A 351 7.25 11.43 9.14
C MET A 351 8.76 11.62 9.19
N LEU A 352 9.54 10.55 8.93
CA LEU A 352 11.00 10.64 8.93
C LEU A 352 11.54 11.53 7.81
N ALA A 353 10.94 11.45 6.61
CA ALA A 353 11.28 12.34 5.51
C ALA A 353 10.92 13.79 5.83
N ALA A 354 9.75 14.01 6.43
CA ALA A 354 9.28 15.32 6.86
C ALA A 354 10.22 15.96 7.91
N ASP A 355 10.68 15.17 8.90
CA ASP A 355 11.64 15.65 9.89
C ASP A 355 12.95 16.11 9.23
N ALA A 356 13.46 15.35 8.25
CA ALA A 356 14.69 15.71 7.51
C ALA A 356 14.51 16.96 6.65
N VAL A 357 13.37 17.09 5.96
CA VAL A 357 13.04 18.29 5.16
C VAL A 357 12.88 19.50 6.04
N ALA A 358 12.15 19.39 7.17
CA ALA A 358 11.97 20.50 8.09
C ALA A 358 13.30 20.96 8.67
N GLU A 359 14.18 20.04 9.08
CA GLU A 359 15.54 20.38 9.57
C GLU A 359 16.34 21.15 8.51
N ALA A 360 16.33 20.71 7.26
CA ALA A 360 17.02 21.39 6.16
C ALA A 360 16.48 22.79 5.92
N LEU A 361 15.16 22.96 5.81
CA LEU A 361 14.52 24.25 5.55
C LEU A 361 14.73 25.23 6.72
N LEU A 362 14.61 24.77 7.96
CA LEU A 362 14.84 25.59 9.15
C LEU A 362 16.31 25.99 9.32
N ALA A 363 17.23 25.21 8.76
CA ALA A 363 18.65 25.58 8.67
C ALA A 363 18.96 26.53 7.50
N GLY A 364 17.95 26.94 6.72
CA GLY A 364 18.11 27.90 5.62
C GLY A 364 18.43 27.25 4.27
N SER A 365 18.18 25.94 4.08
CA SER A 365 18.36 25.31 2.77
C SER A 365 17.38 25.87 1.75
N GLU A 366 17.90 26.22 0.56
CA GLU A 366 17.11 26.61 -0.63
C GLU A 366 16.68 25.37 -1.45
N GLY A 367 16.88 24.15 -0.91
CA GLY A 367 16.53 22.90 -1.55
C GLY A 367 17.52 22.43 -2.61
N GLY A 368 17.26 21.24 -3.13
CA GLY A 368 18.04 20.66 -4.22
C GLY A 368 19.14 19.71 -3.78
N ASP A 369 19.49 19.65 -2.51
CA ASP A 369 20.40 18.65 -1.95
C ASP A 369 19.70 17.33 -1.67
N ALA A 370 20.48 16.28 -1.48
CA ALA A 370 19.97 14.97 -1.07
C ALA A 370 19.70 14.95 0.43
N LEU A 371 18.52 14.49 0.81
CA LEU A 371 18.05 14.42 2.20
C LEU A 371 18.70 13.26 2.99
N ASN A 372 20.03 13.23 3.10
CA ASN A 372 20.76 12.12 3.76
C ASN A 372 20.34 11.93 5.22
N ARG A 373 19.88 12.96 5.91
CA ARG A 373 19.29 12.87 7.25
C ARG A 373 18.09 11.91 7.31
N TYR A 374 17.30 11.83 6.23
CA TYR A 374 16.21 10.86 6.15
C TYR A 374 16.74 9.41 6.17
N VAL A 375 17.83 9.13 5.44
CA VAL A 375 18.47 7.80 5.42
C VAL A 375 18.97 7.41 6.82
N ASP A 376 19.62 8.35 7.52
CA ASP A 376 20.13 8.11 8.87
C ASP A 376 18.98 7.92 9.87
N ALA A 377 17.97 8.76 9.82
CA ALA A 377 16.79 8.67 10.65
C ALA A 377 16.00 7.35 10.41
N PHE A 378 15.89 6.92 9.14
CA PHE A 378 15.29 5.63 8.81
C PHE A 378 16.06 4.48 9.48
N LYS A 379 17.40 4.42 9.34
CA LYS A 379 18.24 3.38 9.94
C LYS A 379 18.19 3.36 11.47
N ALA A 380 17.97 4.51 12.11
CA ALA A 380 17.83 4.64 13.56
C ALA A 380 16.40 4.39 14.07
N SER A 381 15.44 4.14 13.20
CA SER A 381 14.02 4.04 13.54
C SER A 381 13.55 2.61 13.77
N TRP A 382 12.43 2.48 14.52
CA TRP A 382 11.75 1.20 14.64
C TRP A 382 11.24 0.64 13.30
N LEU A 383 11.05 1.50 12.29
CA LEU A 383 10.66 1.06 10.95
C LEU A 383 11.75 0.19 10.32
N TYR A 384 13.01 0.62 10.42
CA TYR A 384 14.15 -0.18 9.97
C TYR A 384 14.24 -1.50 10.74
N ASP A 385 14.15 -1.45 12.07
CA ASP A 385 14.22 -2.64 12.92
C ASP A 385 13.12 -3.65 12.57
N GLU A 386 11.91 -3.17 12.29
CA GLU A 386 10.78 -4.01 11.91
C GLU A 386 10.98 -4.66 10.54
N LEU A 387 11.43 -3.90 9.55
CA LEU A 387 11.71 -4.43 8.22
C LEU A 387 12.93 -5.35 8.24
N TYR A 388 13.95 -5.04 9.05
CA TYR A 388 15.12 -5.90 9.23
C TYR A 388 14.75 -7.25 9.85
N ALA A 389 13.90 -7.25 10.87
CA ALA A 389 13.44 -8.48 11.49
C ALA A 389 12.64 -9.38 10.53
N SER A 390 11.99 -8.81 9.53
CA SER A 390 11.20 -9.55 8.52
C SER A 390 11.91 -9.79 7.19
N ARG A 391 13.19 -9.39 7.04
CA ARG A 391 13.93 -9.43 5.76
C ARG A 391 14.03 -10.81 5.11
N ASN A 392 14.02 -11.86 5.91
CA ASN A 392 14.09 -13.25 5.43
C ASN A 392 12.73 -13.87 5.12
N PHE A 393 11.62 -13.23 5.53
CA PHE A 393 10.28 -13.84 5.50
C PHE A 393 9.84 -14.18 4.07
N GLY A 394 9.86 -13.21 3.16
CA GLY A 394 9.50 -13.40 1.75
C GLY A 394 10.45 -14.35 1.03
N PRO A 395 11.77 -14.08 1.05
CA PRO A 395 12.77 -14.95 0.42
C PRO A 395 12.70 -16.42 0.88
N ALA A 396 12.41 -16.67 2.16
CA ALA A 396 12.24 -18.04 2.66
C ALA A 396 11.02 -18.74 2.04
N MET A 397 9.90 -18.03 1.89
CA MET A 397 8.69 -18.56 1.25
C MET A 397 8.94 -18.92 -0.22
N HIS A 398 9.66 -18.08 -0.96
CA HIS A 398 9.99 -18.31 -2.36
C HIS A 398 11.01 -19.43 -2.53
N LYS A 399 12.04 -19.47 -1.68
CA LYS A 399 13.15 -20.44 -1.80
C LYS A 399 12.79 -21.84 -1.31
N PHE A 400 12.03 -21.95 -0.23
CA PHE A 400 11.73 -23.23 0.42
C PHE A 400 10.29 -23.69 0.20
N GLY A 401 9.45 -22.88 -0.48
CA GLY A 401 8.03 -23.12 -0.66
C GLY A 401 7.20 -22.86 0.60
N PRO A 402 5.86 -22.91 0.49
CA PRO A 402 4.97 -22.48 1.57
C PRO A 402 5.15 -23.23 2.89
N ILE A 403 5.35 -24.56 2.84
CA ILE A 403 5.42 -25.40 4.05
C ILE A 403 6.76 -25.20 4.78
N PHE A 404 7.87 -25.38 4.08
CA PHE A 404 9.20 -25.27 4.70
C PHE A 404 9.58 -23.81 4.96
N GLY A 405 9.13 -22.88 4.09
CA GLY A 405 9.27 -21.45 4.31
C GLY A 405 8.50 -20.97 5.55
N ALA A 406 7.27 -21.46 5.76
CA ALA A 406 6.51 -21.16 6.97
C ALA A 406 7.18 -21.71 8.23
N ALA A 407 7.72 -22.94 8.20
CA ALA A 407 8.46 -23.51 9.32
C ALA A 407 9.75 -22.72 9.61
N PHE A 408 10.50 -22.34 8.58
CA PHE A 408 11.66 -21.46 8.72
C PHE A 408 11.28 -20.12 9.36
N ASN A 409 10.24 -19.47 8.83
CA ASN A 409 9.77 -18.18 9.32
C ASN A 409 9.26 -18.27 10.77
N TYR A 410 8.61 -19.38 11.15
CA TYR A 410 8.21 -19.61 12.54
C TYR A 410 9.43 -19.63 13.48
N VAL A 411 10.50 -20.37 13.10
CA VAL A 411 11.73 -20.46 13.89
C VAL A 411 12.45 -19.10 13.93
N ASP A 412 12.59 -18.44 12.79
CA ASP A 412 13.24 -17.13 12.72
C ASP A 412 12.49 -16.08 13.57
N GLN A 413 11.19 -15.96 13.40
CA GLN A 413 10.40 -14.92 14.08
C GLN A 413 10.19 -15.20 15.59
N ASN A 414 9.90 -16.44 15.97
CA ASN A 414 9.59 -16.80 17.35
C ASN A 414 10.84 -17.18 18.17
N GLY A 415 11.83 -17.80 17.54
CA GLY A 415 13.07 -18.24 18.20
C GLY A 415 14.16 -17.17 18.21
N PHE A 416 14.37 -16.50 17.07
CA PHE A 416 15.45 -15.54 16.88
C PHE A 416 14.98 -14.09 16.77
N GLY A 417 13.67 -13.83 16.80
CA GLY A 417 13.11 -12.48 16.66
C GLY A 417 13.44 -11.82 15.32
N GLY A 418 13.62 -12.62 14.24
CA GLY A 418 14.01 -12.13 12.92
C GLY A 418 15.50 -11.74 12.81
N LYS A 419 16.33 -12.12 13.79
CA LYS A 419 17.74 -11.70 13.91
C LYS A 419 18.74 -12.82 13.58
N LEU A 420 18.39 -13.72 12.67
CA LEU A 420 19.36 -14.69 12.16
C LEU A 420 20.60 -13.96 11.58
N PRO A 421 21.83 -14.52 11.73
CA PRO A 421 23.07 -13.84 11.34
C PRO A 421 23.31 -13.78 9.82
N PHE A 422 22.35 -14.19 9.03
CA PHE A 422 22.41 -14.16 7.56
C PHE A 422 21.12 -13.54 6.97
N THR A 423 21.22 -13.10 5.73
CA THR A 423 20.11 -12.58 4.93
C THR A 423 19.90 -13.51 3.73
N LEU A 424 18.66 -13.87 3.49
CA LEU A 424 18.25 -14.56 2.27
C LEU A 424 17.93 -13.49 1.22
N HIS A 425 18.46 -13.65 0.01
CA HIS A 425 18.24 -12.76 -1.12
C HIS A 425 17.31 -13.42 -2.15
N ASP A 426 16.49 -12.62 -2.79
CA ASP A 426 15.60 -12.99 -3.87
C ASP A 426 15.74 -12.01 -5.02
N THR A 427 16.53 -12.42 -6.01
CA THR A 427 16.91 -11.55 -7.13
C THR A 427 16.12 -11.86 -8.41
N LYS A 428 15.26 -12.90 -8.41
CA LYS A 428 14.47 -13.27 -9.59
C LYS A 428 13.20 -12.40 -9.68
N PRO A 429 13.07 -11.54 -10.68
CA PRO A 429 11.87 -10.68 -10.79
C PRO A 429 10.62 -11.50 -11.12
N ASP A 430 9.45 -11.03 -10.68
CA ASP A 430 8.17 -11.72 -10.81
C ASP A 430 7.86 -12.16 -12.24
N HIS A 431 8.08 -11.29 -13.24
CA HIS A 431 7.79 -11.60 -14.65
C HIS A 431 8.63 -12.77 -15.20
N ALA A 432 9.79 -13.04 -14.63
CA ALA A 432 10.64 -14.15 -15.04
C ALA A 432 10.15 -15.51 -14.52
N CYS A 433 9.11 -15.53 -13.68
CA CYS A 433 8.51 -16.76 -13.17
C CYS A 433 7.48 -17.40 -14.11
N LEU A 434 6.95 -16.64 -15.07
CA LEU A 434 5.93 -17.13 -16.01
C LEU A 434 6.50 -18.21 -16.94
N LYS A 435 5.74 -19.30 -17.07
CA LYS A 435 5.97 -20.36 -18.06
C LYS A 435 5.37 -19.96 -19.41
N LEU A 436 5.85 -20.59 -20.47
CA LEU A 436 5.20 -20.45 -21.78
C LEU A 436 3.77 -21.02 -21.72
N ALA A 437 2.83 -20.36 -22.40
CA ALA A 437 1.44 -20.80 -22.43
C ALA A 437 1.26 -22.24 -22.94
N ALA A 438 2.13 -22.71 -23.85
CA ALA A 438 2.12 -24.07 -24.36
C ALA A 438 2.55 -25.13 -23.31
N GLU A 439 3.27 -24.73 -22.28
CA GLU A 439 3.76 -25.59 -21.19
C GLU A 439 2.87 -25.53 -19.94
N ALA A 440 1.94 -24.60 -19.90
CA ALA A 440 1.10 -24.35 -18.75
C ALA A 440 -0.27 -25.06 -18.89
N LYS A 441 -0.77 -25.56 -17.77
CA LYS A 441 -2.12 -26.16 -17.74
C LYS A 441 -3.17 -25.04 -17.83
N LYS A 442 -4.10 -25.18 -18.78
CA LYS A 442 -5.29 -24.32 -18.85
C LYS A 442 -6.15 -24.49 -17.59
N ILE A 443 -6.70 -23.37 -17.15
CA ILE A 443 -7.62 -23.33 -16.01
C ILE A 443 -9.00 -22.93 -16.55
N ASP A 444 -9.98 -23.81 -16.33
CA ASP A 444 -11.38 -23.54 -16.66
C ASP A 444 -12.08 -23.00 -15.41
N TYR A 445 -12.46 -21.73 -15.46
CA TYR A 445 -13.16 -21.09 -14.37
C TYR A 445 -14.69 -21.28 -14.48
N PRO A 446 -15.38 -21.56 -13.37
CA PRO A 446 -16.84 -21.66 -13.37
C PRO A 446 -17.45 -20.28 -13.70
N LYS A 447 -18.63 -20.31 -14.33
CA LYS A 447 -19.41 -19.08 -14.52
C LYS A 447 -19.86 -18.54 -13.16
N PRO A 448 -19.83 -17.21 -12.98
CA PRO A 448 -20.35 -16.58 -11.77
C PRO A 448 -21.83 -16.93 -11.53
N ASP A 449 -22.20 -17.13 -10.28
CA ASP A 449 -23.58 -17.47 -9.87
C ASP A 449 -24.49 -16.25 -9.64
N GLY A 450 -23.91 -15.04 -9.64
CA GLY A 450 -24.61 -13.78 -9.37
C GLY A 450 -25.05 -13.59 -7.90
N LYS A 451 -24.58 -14.47 -6.99
CA LYS A 451 -24.90 -14.43 -5.54
C LYS A 451 -23.65 -14.24 -4.69
N LEU A 452 -22.68 -15.13 -4.81
CA LEU A 452 -21.38 -15.04 -4.16
C LEU A 452 -20.28 -14.65 -5.16
N SER A 453 -20.40 -15.07 -6.40
CA SER A 453 -19.45 -14.75 -7.47
C SER A 453 -20.11 -13.92 -8.57
N PHE A 454 -19.32 -13.01 -9.16
CA PHE A 454 -19.78 -11.99 -10.10
C PHE A 454 -18.82 -11.86 -11.28
N ASP A 455 -19.32 -11.34 -12.39
CA ASP A 455 -18.50 -11.02 -13.56
C ASP A 455 -17.63 -9.76 -13.36
N LYS A 456 -16.67 -9.56 -14.27
CA LYS A 456 -15.74 -8.42 -14.19
C LYS A 456 -16.44 -7.08 -14.36
N LEU A 457 -17.42 -6.99 -15.26
CA LEU A 457 -18.12 -5.74 -15.58
C LEU A 457 -18.90 -5.22 -14.37
N SER A 458 -19.72 -6.10 -13.75
CA SER A 458 -20.48 -5.74 -12.54
C SER A 458 -19.55 -5.42 -11.34
N SER A 459 -18.35 -5.99 -11.30
CA SER A 459 -17.37 -5.68 -10.27
C SER A 459 -16.72 -4.33 -10.50
N VAL A 460 -16.31 -4.02 -11.72
CA VAL A 460 -15.75 -2.71 -12.07
C VAL A 460 -16.76 -1.58 -11.84
N PHE A 461 -18.03 -1.81 -12.14
CA PHE A 461 -19.10 -0.83 -11.83
C PHE A 461 -19.15 -0.46 -10.34
N LEU A 462 -18.90 -1.43 -9.44
CA LEU A 462 -18.84 -1.19 -7.99
C LEU A 462 -17.48 -0.66 -7.49
N SER A 463 -16.52 -0.43 -8.38
CA SER A 463 -15.21 0.12 -7.98
C SER A 463 -15.23 1.63 -7.75
N SER A 464 -16.31 2.31 -8.15
CA SER A 464 -16.42 3.77 -8.15
C SER A 464 -15.28 4.47 -8.92
N THR A 465 -14.63 3.74 -9.82
CA THR A 465 -13.60 4.30 -10.71
C THR A 465 -14.28 4.75 -11.99
N ASN A 466 -14.18 6.03 -12.29
CA ASN A 466 -14.66 6.55 -13.57
C ASN A 466 -13.66 6.18 -14.67
N HIS A 467 -14.15 5.51 -15.72
CA HIS A 467 -13.36 5.05 -16.85
C HIS A 467 -13.75 5.75 -18.16
N GLU A 468 -14.54 6.80 -18.09
CA GLU A 468 -15.14 7.45 -19.26
C GLU A 468 -14.26 8.57 -19.85
N GLU A 469 -12.95 8.59 -19.60
CA GLU A 469 -12.07 9.58 -20.24
C GLU A 469 -10.82 8.95 -20.82
#